data_2b32f67a685178b17b7a1d039767ae7a
#
_entry.id   2b32f67a685178b17b7a1d039767ae7a
#
_cell.length_a   1.000
_cell.length_b   1.000
_cell.length_c   1.000
_cell.angle_alpha   90.00
_cell.angle_beta   90.00
_cell.angle_gamma   90.00
#
_symmetry.space_group_name_H-M   'P 1'
#
loop_
_entity.id
_entity.type
_entity.pdbx_description
1 polymer ?
#
loop_
_entity_poly.entity_id
_entity_poly.type
_entity_poly.pdbx_seq_one_letter_code
_entity_poly.pdbx_strand_id
1 'polypeptide(L)'
;MASRHNPKLRFGMTLREASSFQPSLAEGPPLPVVNYGLVGKQAPGLLATPSGELPKASAVVITWASAEWAALQHVFCAGRSPMPYSTRSSGTWAGWERYSAHLPSGAPSGWTFWGYYRTVEVGGERVLLFKSNTHLDWPGPTCLTALIKMIIADVNPSVILSIGTAGGAKPQDHIGTVRAVSAGTLFESGQPQSTWPEYKNGWKANDAILGSADFKQLLFPVPMTATDLQALSSEFNQHYRSHYTVGQLDPDGLNLGDPAPLIDDQTGGGASLLTTSTFVVGTTAGTYQNYTSIEMADAVIGQACAASNTAFAFVRNVSDPVQNAALPPTVQGNWGGAVYDACGFYTSYNGAVAAWAMLA
;
A
#
# COMPACT_ATOMS: atom_id res chain seq x y z
N MET A 1 -1.25 15.58 20.49
CA MET A 1 -0.79 15.75 19.10
C MET A 1 -1.21 14.50 18.35
N ALA A 2 -2.07 14.63 17.35
CA ALA A 2 -2.40 13.50 16.49
C ALA A 2 -1.10 13.01 15.85
N SER A 3 -0.88 11.69 15.90
CA SER A 3 0.30 11.07 15.29
C SER A 3 0.32 11.42 13.80
N ARG A 4 1.44 11.94 13.28
CA ARG A 4 1.67 12.16 11.85
C ARG A 4 1.67 10.86 11.03
N HIS A 5 1.46 9.72 11.68
CA HIS A 5 1.26 8.39 11.07
C HIS A 5 -0.20 8.04 10.86
N ASN A 6 -1.10 8.98 11.01
CA ASN A 6 -2.44 8.80 10.50
C ASN A 6 -2.33 8.54 8.99
N PRO A 7 -2.88 7.42 8.47
CA PRO A 7 -2.84 7.11 7.03
C PRO A 7 -3.35 8.26 6.15
N LYS A 8 -4.18 9.13 6.69
CA LYS A 8 -4.67 10.33 6.03
C LYS A 8 -3.61 11.40 5.77
N LEU A 9 -2.46 11.34 6.46
CA LEU A 9 -1.40 12.33 6.33
C LEU A 9 -0.38 12.02 5.25
N ARG A 10 -0.35 10.80 4.74
CA ARG A 10 0.60 10.36 3.72
C ARG A 10 0.46 11.07 2.38
N PHE A 11 -0.60 11.85 2.19
CA PHE A 11 -0.93 12.46 0.91
C PHE A 11 -0.46 13.91 0.75
N GLY A 12 0.50 14.36 1.53
CA GLY A 12 0.97 15.75 1.45
C GLY A 12 -0.10 16.78 1.85
N MET A 13 -1.24 16.33 2.34
CA MET A 13 -2.27 17.19 2.91
C MET A 13 -1.83 17.68 4.27
N THR A 14 -2.24 18.87 4.66
CA THR A 14 -2.01 19.32 6.02
C THR A 14 -2.78 18.44 7.01
N LEU A 15 -2.24 18.29 8.23
CA LEU A 15 -2.91 17.56 9.31
C LEU A 15 -4.39 17.94 9.47
N ARG A 16 -4.69 19.21 9.25
CA ARG A 16 -6.03 19.79 9.38
C ARG A 16 -6.95 19.33 8.25
N GLU A 17 -6.45 19.31 7.02
CA GLU A 17 -7.19 18.86 5.84
C GLU A 17 -7.43 17.34 5.88
N ALA A 18 -6.40 16.58 6.18
CA ALA A 18 -6.50 15.12 6.25
C ALA A 18 -7.40 14.62 7.39
N SER A 19 -7.61 15.40 8.44
CA SER A 19 -8.49 15.04 9.56
C SER A 19 -9.91 15.58 9.42
N SER A 20 -10.20 16.39 8.41
CA SER A 20 -11.44 17.16 8.33
C SER A 20 -12.63 16.35 7.80
N PHE A 21 -12.40 15.38 6.92
CA PHE A 21 -13.46 14.55 6.35
C PHE A 21 -13.34 13.10 6.81
N GLN A 22 -14.41 12.58 7.36
CA GLN A 22 -14.57 11.16 7.67
C GLN A 22 -15.93 10.73 7.13
N PRO A 23 -15.96 9.94 6.07
CA PRO A 23 -17.24 9.44 5.56
C PRO A 23 -17.91 8.61 6.63
N SER A 24 -19.21 8.83 6.84
CA SER A 24 -20.07 8.03 7.72
C SER A 24 -20.52 6.76 6.99
N LEU A 25 -19.56 6.01 6.47
CA LEU A 25 -19.86 4.74 5.83
C LEU A 25 -20.41 3.76 6.86
N ALA A 26 -21.47 3.07 6.49
CA ALA A 26 -21.97 1.93 7.24
C ALA A 26 -20.82 0.94 7.49
N GLU A 27 -20.85 0.23 8.61
CA GLU A 27 -19.88 -0.81 8.91
C GLU A 27 -19.91 -1.85 7.77
N GLY A 28 -18.81 -1.96 7.03
CA GLY A 28 -18.69 -2.88 5.91
C GLY A 28 -18.48 -4.32 6.40
N PRO A 29 -18.61 -5.31 5.49
CA PRO A 29 -18.41 -6.71 5.86
C PRO A 29 -16.98 -6.95 6.35
N PRO A 30 -16.77 -7.98 7.21
CA PRO A 30 -15.43 -8.37 7.62
C PRO A 30 -14.62 -8.93 6.43
N LEU A 31 -13.29 -8.84 6.50
CA LEU A 31 -12.43 -9.59 5.59
C LEU A 31 -12.66 -11.10 5.77
N PRO A 32 -12.68 -11.87 4.67
CA PRO A 32 -12.96 -13.29 4.72
C PRO A 32 -11.82 -14.10 5.35
N VAL A 33 -12.11 -15.32 5.76
CA VAL A 33 -11.11 -16.32 6.06
C VAL A 33 -10.30 -16.60 4.80
N VAL A 34 -8.97 -16.62 4.90
CA VAL A 34 -8.09 -16.89 3.76
C VAL A 34 -8.00 -18.37 3.48
N ASN A 35 -8.43 -18.82 2.31
CA ASN A 35 -8.30 -20.20 1.87
C ASN A 35 -6.96 -20.47 1.17
N TYR A 36 -5.88 -20.54 1.92
CA TYR A 36 -4.54 -20.79 1.41
C TYR A 36 -4.43 -22.08 0.59
N GLY A 37 -5.22 -23.11 0.95
CA GLY A 37 -5.25 -24.41 0.26
C GLY A 37 -5.78 -24.35 -1.16
N LEU A 38 -6.51 -23.27 -1.52
CA LEU A 38 -7.08 -23.13 -2.86
C LEU A 38 -5.98 -23.09 -3.95
N VAL A 39 -4.83 -22.52 -3.63
CA VAL A 39 -3.65 -22.47 -4.50
C VAL A 39 -2.59 -23.52 -4.14
N GLY A 40 -2.96 -24.54 -3.38
CA GLY A 40 -2.06 -25.62 -2.97
C GLY A 40 -0.97 -25.21 -1.97
N LYS A 41 -1.18 -24.14 -1.22
CA LYS A 41 -0.21 -23.60 -0.26
C LYS A 41 -0.73 -23.68 1.16
N GLN A 42 0.17 -23.49 2.14
CA GLN A 42 -0.16 -23.49 3.56
C GLN A 42 -0.30 -22.06 4.10
N ALA A 43 -1.12 -21.92 5.14
CA ALA A 43 -1.18 -20.69 5.89
C ALA A 43 0.19 -20.37 6.52
N PRO A 44 0.55 -19.10 6.64
CA PRO A 44 1.75 -18.71 7.37
C PRO A 44 1.75 -19.24 8.80
N GLY A 45 2.92 -19.63 9.28
CA GLY A 45 3.18 -20.01 10.66
C GLY A 45 3.62 -18.82 11.50
N LEU A 46 3.11 -18.71 12.75
CA LEU A 46 3.61 -17.70 13.68
C LEU A 46 4.93 -18.17 14.31
N LEU A 47 5.92 -17.28 14.31
CA LEU A 47 7.18 -17.49 14.99
C LEU A 47 7.30 -16.55 16.20
N ALA A 48 8.14 -16.92 17.17
CA ALA A 48 8.51 -16.02 18.25
C ALA A 48 9.24 -14.80 17.66
N THR A 49 8.77 -13.61 18.00
CA THR A 49 9.38 -12.35 17.59
C THR A 49 10.32 -11.87 18.70
N PRO A 50 11.63 -11.83 18.49
CA PRO A 50 12.56 -11.30 19.50
C PRO A 50 12.31 -9.81 19.70
N SER A 51 12.51 -9.32 20.91
CA SER A 51 12.36 -7.91 21.25
C SER A 51 13.70 -7.18 21.15
N GLY A 52 13.67 -5.94 20.65
CA GLY A 52 14.83 -5.03 20.65
C GLY A 52 15.72 -5.11 19.41
N GLU A 53 15.80 -6.23 18.73
CA GLU A 53 16.64 -6.43 17.54
C GLU A 53 15.83 -7.04 16.40
N LEU A 54 16.13 -6.62 15.16
CA LEU A 54 15.52 -7.23 13.99
C LEU A 54 16.13 -8.62 13.74
N PRO A 55 15.33 -9.68 13.69
CA PRO A 55 15.83 -11.02 13.43
C PRO A 55 16.25 -11.20 11.98
N LYS A 56 17.21 -12.07 11.72
CA LYS A 56 17.54 -12.51 10.36
C LYS A 56 16.31 -13.18 9.73
N ALA A 57 16.04 -12.86 8.46
CA ALA A 57 14.94 -13.42 7.70
C ALA A 57 15.29 -13.44 6.21
N SER A 58 14.74 -14.41 5.47
CA SER A 58 14.96 -14.54 4.02
C SER A 58 14.22 -13.47 3.22
N ALA A 59 13.11 -12.98 3.73
CA ALA A 59 12.33 -11.90 3.11
C ALA A 59 11.83 -10.90 4.16
N VAL A 60 11.61 -9.66 3.70
CA VAL A 60 10.92 -8.60 4.46
C VAL A 60 9.69 -8.17 3.70
N VAL A 61 8.55 -8.07 4.39
CA VAL A 61 7.34 -7.45 3.86
C VAL A 61 7.11 -6.16 4.62
N ILE A 62 7.19 -5.01 3.92
CA ILE A 62 7.07 -3.69 4.55
C ILE A 62 5.81 -2.96 4.09
N THR A 63 5.15 -2.26 5.01
CA THR A 63 3.93 -1.47 4.79
C THR A 63 3.86 -0.22 5.67
N TRP A 64 2.89 0.68 5.43
CA TRP A 64 2.82 1.99 6.10
C TRP A 64 1.50 2.31 6.79
N ALA A 65 0.37 2.18 6.08
CA ALA A 65 -0.91 2.63 6.58
C ALA A 65 -1.57 1.64 7.54
N SER A 66 -2.51 2.10 8.36
CA SER A 66 -3.21 1.22 9.32
C SER A 66 -4.05 0.16 8.64
N ALA A 67 -4.72 0.50 7.54
CA ALA A 67 -5.50 -0.46 6.76
C ALA A 67 -4.60 -1.55 6.14
N GLU A 68 -3.46 -1.17 5.61
CA GLU A 68 -2.44 -2.07 5.07
C GLU A 68 -1.88 -2.98 6.17
N TRP A 69 -1.59 -2.41 7.35
CA TRP A 69 -1.11 -3.18 8.48
C TRP A 69 -2.16 -4.17 9.01
N ALA A 70 -3.43 -3.76 9.10
CA ALA A 70 -4.52 -4.66 9.47
C ALA A 70 -4.63 -5.84 8.48
N ALA A 71 -4.52 -5.56 7.18
CA ALA A 71 -4.52 -6.59 6.14
C ALA A 71 -3.29 -7.52 6.24
N LEU A 72 -2.10 -6.96 6.48
CA LEU A 72 -0.88 -7.73 6.69
C LEU A 72 -1.01 -8.65 7.92
N GLN A 73 -1.51 -8.12 9.04
CA GLN A 73 -1.82 -8.90 10.25
C GLN A 73 -2.83 -10.00 9.93
N HIS A 74 -3.89 -9.68 9.19
CA HIS A 74 -4.91 -10.66 8.85
C HIS A 74 -4.32 -11.81 8.04
N VAL A 75 -3.71 -11.51 6.89
CA VAL A 75 -3.23 -12.53 5.97
C VAL A 75 -2.05 -13.33 6.53
N PHE A 76 -1.10 -12.69 7.20
CA PHE A 76 0.11 -13.39 7.66
C PHE A 76 0.01 -13.95 9.07
N CYS A 77 -0.93 -13.48 9.89
CA CYS A 77 -0.96 -13.87 11.31
C CYS A 77 -2.29 -14.45 11.78
N ALA A 78 -3.42 -14.09 11.18
CA ALA A 78 -4.74 -14.39 11.72
C ALA A 78 -5.80 -14.79 10.66
N GLY A 79 -5.41 -15.06 9.43
CA GLY A 79 -6.32 -15.30 8.30
C GLY A 79 -7.26 -16.51 8.41
N ARG A 80 -7.21 -17.22 9.52
CA ARG A 80 -8.13 -18.34 9.84
C ARG A 80 -9.46 -17.90 10.44
N SER A 81 -9.62 -16.60 10.71
CA SER A 81 -10.84 -16.00 11.24
C SER A 81 -11.17 -14.74 10.47
N PRO A 82 -12.44 -14.37 10.28
CA PRO A 82 -12.79 -13.10 9.65
C PRO A 82 -12.23 -11.92 10.44
N MET A 83 -11.83 -10.84 9.74
CA MET A 83 -11.36 -9.62 10.40
C MET A 83 -12.43 -8.53 10.31
N PRO A 84 -12.90 -7.97 11.44
CA PRO A 84 -13.91 -6.92 11.45
C PRO A 84 -13.46 -5.66 10.69
N TYR A 85 -14.38 -5.01 9.99
CA TYR A 85 -14.13 -3.74 9.29
C TYR A 85 -13.64 -2.63 10.24
N SER A 86 -14.08 -2.64 11.50
CA SER A 86 -13.66 -1.69 12.52
C SER A 86 -12.15 -1.67 12.79
N THR A 87 -11.41 -2.73 12.44
CA THR A 87 -9.94 -2.78 12.59
C THR A 87 -9.18 -1.98 11.53
N ARG A 88 -9.84 -1.50 10.47
CA ARG A 88 -9.22 -0.81 9.34
C ARG A 88 -8.39 0.44 9.70
N SER A 89 -8.76 1.12 10.78
CA SER A 89 -8.16 2.40 11.18
C SER A 89 -7.14 2.29 12.30
N SER A 90 -7.18 1.21 13.06
CA SER A 90 -6.30 1.03 14.23
C SER A 90 -5.21 -0.02 14.01
N GLY A 91 -5.47 -1.01 13.13
CA GLY A 91 -4.64 -2.18 13.06
C GLY A 91 -4.70 -3.01 14.35
N THR A 92 -3.78 -3.95 14.54
CA THR A 92 -3.67 -4.72 15.77
C THR A 92 -2.21 -4.87 16.17
N TRP A 93 -1.91 -4.53 17.42
CA TRP A 93 -0.56 -4.54 17.95
C TRP A 93 -0.17 -5.86 18.63
N ALA A 94 -1.12 -6.77 18.83
CA ALA A 94 -0.85 -8.03 19.53
C ALA A 94 0.22 -8.86 18.81
N GLY A 95 1.30 -9.18 19.51
CA GLY A 95 2.44 -9.95 18.99
C GLY A 95 3.38 -9.19 18.05
N TRP A 96 3.23 -7.88 17.91
CA TRP A 96 4.17 -7.02 17.22
C TRP A 96 5.09 -6.33 18.20
N GLU A 97 6.39 -6.31 17.89
CA GLU A 97 7.41 -5.64 18.65
C GLU A 97 7.71 -4.27 18.07
N ARG A 98 7.99 -3.31 18.94
CA ARG A 98 8.37 -1.96 18.53
C ARG A 98 9.87 -1.90 18.28
N TYR A 99 10.29 -1.34 17.13
CA TYR A 99 11.68 -1.12 16.80
C TYR A 99 12.07 0.34 16.92
N SER A 100 12.98 0.64 17.84
CA SER A 100 13.47 1.99 18.14
C SER A 100 15.00 2.08 18.29
N ALA A 101 15.73 1.02 17.99
CA ALA A 101 17.19 1.03 18.00
C ALA A 101 17.76 1.92 16.89
N HIS A 102 18.94 2.48 17.13
CA HIS A 102 19.74 3.20 16.11
C HIS A 102 19.02 4.36 15.40
N LEU A 103 18.15 5.10 16.10
CA LEU A 103 17.54 6.30 15.54
C LEU A 103 18.60 7.32 15.13
N PRO A 104 18.51 7.95 13.94
CA PRO A 104 19.50 8.90 13.50
C PRO A 104 19.52 10.14 14.40
N SER A 105 20.70 10.69 14.63
CA SER A 105 20.86 11.99 15.28
C SER A 105 20.18 13.07 14.40
N GLY A 106 19.38 13.94 15.01
CA GLY A 106 18.64 14.97 14.27
C GLY A 106 17.28 14.50 13.74
N ALA A 107 16.79 13.35 14.18
CA ALA A 107 15.42 12.92 13.91
C ALA A 107 14.41 14.00 14.34
N PRO A 108 13.32 14.21 13.58
CA PRO A 108 12.31 15.20 13.93
C PRO A 108 11.73 14.95 15.33
N SER A 109 11.49 16.03 16.07
CA SER A 109 10.86 15.95 17.38
C SER A 109 9.54 15.19 17.31
N GLY A 110 9.37 14.20 18.19
CA GLY A 110 8.20 13.33 18.22
C GLY A 110 8.26 12.08 17.35
N TRP A 111 9.28 11.92 16.51
CA TRP A 111 9.56 10.66 15.83
C TRP A 111 10.53 9.84 16.69
N THR A 112 10.02 8.80 17.34
CA THR A 112 10.74 8.08 18.42
C THR A 112 10.95 6.60 18.13
N PHE A 113 10.57 6.11 16.96
CA PHE A 113 10.73 4.72 16.57
C PHE A 113 10.57 4.54 15.06
N TRP A 114 11.18 3.47 14.53
CA TRP A 114 11.15 3.13 13.11
C TRP A 114 9.85 2.49 12.66
N GLY A 115 9.27 1.66 13.50
CA GLY A 115 8.08 0.91 13.16
C GLY A 115 7.80 -0.23 14.15
N TYR A 116 6.92 -1.11 13.69
CA TYR A 116 6.60 -2.35 14.39
C TYR A 116 6.94 -3.53 13.49
N TYR A 117 7.41 -4.60 14.07
CA TYR A 117 7.77 -5.82 13.34
C TYR A 117 7.22 -7.07 13.99
N ARG A 118 7.06 -8.10 13.17
CA ARG A 118 6.65 -9.44 13.58
C ARG A 118 7.32 -10.48 12.71
N THR A 119 7.59 -11.67 13.27
CA THR A 119 8.21 -12.77 12.54
C THR A 119 7.18 -13.86 12.24
N VAL A 120 7.17 -14.33 11.02
CA VAL A 120 6.32 -15.43 10.54
C VAL A 120 7.13 -16.39 9.68
N GLU A 121 6.55 -17.56 9.41
CA GLU A 121 7.08 -18.53 8.44
C GLU A 121 6.14 -18.59 7.24
N VAL A 122 6.68 -18.52 6.03
CA VAL A 122 5.95 -18.68 4.77
C VAL A 122 6.77 -19.61 3.87
N GLY A 123 6.18 -20.69 3.38
CA GLY A 123 6.87 -21.63 2.52
C GLY A 123 8.09 -22.32 3.16
N GLY A 124 8.16 -22.40 4.49
CA GLY A 124 9.31 -22.92 5.24
C GLY A 124 10.40 -21.89 5.53
N GLU A 125 10.23 -20.66 5.05
CA GLU A 125 11.21 -19.58 5.20
C GLU A 125 10.73 -18.55 6.25
N ARG A 126 11.71 -17.99 7.00
CA ARG A 126 11.41 -16.90 7.93
C ARG A 126 11.21 -15.59 7.19
N VAL A 127 10.11 -14.93 7.46
CA VAL A 127 9.73 -13.63 6.90
C VAL A 127 9.56 -12.61 8.02
N LEU A 128 10.18 -11.44 7.86
CA LEU A 128 9.97 -10.30 8.73
C LEU A 128 8.87 -9.42 8.17
N LEU A 129 7.78 -9.26 8.89
CA LEU A 129 6.76 -8.27 8.61
C LEU A 129 7.15 -6.96 9.29
N PHE A 130 7.09 -5.84 8.57
CA PHE A 130 7.48 -4.55 9.12
C PHE A 130 6.44 -3.48 8.78
N LYS A 131 5.79 -2.90 9.79
CA LYS A 131 4.94 -1.73 9.66
C LYS A 131 5.78 -0.48 9.91
N SER A 132 6.12 0.23 8.84
CA SER A 132 6.98 1.41 8.91
C SER A 132 6.29 2.60 9.58
N ASN A 133 7.10 3.38 10.29
CA ASN A 133 6.79 4.68 10.84
C ASN A 133 7.51 5.81 10.08
N THR A 134 8.10 5.49 8.93
CA THR A 134 8.77 6.43 8.03
C THR A 134 8.12 6.39 6.66
N HIS A 135 7.98 7.56 6.05
CA HIS A 135 7.43 7.69 4.71
C HIS A 135 8.11 8.88 3.99
N LEU A 136 7.90 9.07 2.67
CA LEU A 136 8.53 10.16 1.93
C LEU A 136 8.09 11.54 2.39
N ASP A 137 6.83 11.70 2.77
CA ASP A 137 6.31 12.97 3.26
C ASP A 137 6.71 13.26 4.71
N TRP A 138 6.96 12.20 5.52
CA TRP A 138 7.41 12.36 6.90
C TRP A 138 7.95 11.05 7.50
N PRO A 139 9.12 11.08 8.19
CA PRO A 139 10.03 12.21 8.39
C PRO A 139 10.83 12.55 7.14
N GLY A 140 10.57 11.92 6.01
CA GLY A 140 11.15 12.22 4.71
C GLY A 140 12.11 11.17 4.17
N PRO A 141 12.61 11.37 2.94
CA PRO A 141 13.35 10.36 2.18
C PRO A 141 14.65 9.91 2.87
N THR A 142 15.32 10.78 3.60
CA THR A 142 16.56 10.45 4.32
C THR A 142 16.30 9.39 5.39
N CYS A 143 15.21 9.54 6.17
CA CYS A 143 14.85 8.57 7.20
C CYS A 143 14.32 7.26 6.59
N LEU A 144 13.57 7.32 5.51
CA LEU A 144 13.12 6.12 4.81
C LEU A 144 14.32 5.34 4.25
N THR A 145 15.24 6.01 3.58
CA THR A 145 16.48 5.39 3.08
C THR A 145 17.31 4.77 4.22
N ALA A 146 17.43 5.46 5.35
CA ALA A 146 18.16 4.95 6.51
C ALA A 146 17.49 3.69 7.10
N LEU A 147 16.14 3.67 7.18
CA LEU A 147 15.40 2.48 7.60
C LEU A 147 15.68 1.28 6.70
N ILE A 148 15.60 1.46 5.38
CA ILE A 148 15.81 0.34 4.44
C ILE A 148 17.24 -0.19 4.53
N LYS A 149 18.25 0.70 4.58
CA LYS A 149 19.65 0.28 4.77
C LYS A 149 19.87 -0.48 6.07
N MET A 150 19.23 -0.05 7.15
CA MET A 150 19.30 -0.74 8.44
C MET A 150 18.61 -2.11 8.38
N ILE A 151 17.44 -2.22 7.77
CA ILE A 151 16.76 -3.51 7.55
C ILE A 151 17.67 -4.43 6.74
N ILE A 152 18.31 -3.97 5.68
CA ILE A 152 19.22 -4.77 4.87
C ILE A 152 20.42 -5.25 5.72
N ALA A 153 21.02 -4.38 6.52
CA ALA A 153 22.17 -4.72 7.34
C ALA A 153 21.83 -5.70 8.47
N ASP A 154 20.73 -5.45 9.17
CA ASP A 154 20.36 -6.22 10.38
C ASP A 154 19.65 -7.52 10.02
N VAL A 155 18.71 -7.50 9.09
CA VAL A 155 17.92 -8.67 8.68
C VAL A 155 18.66 -9.54 7.66
N ASN A 156 19.41 -8.91 6.76
CA ASN A 156 20.11 -9.54 5.62
C ASN A 156 19.16 -10.36 4.72
N PRO A 157 18.06 -9.76 4.23
CA PRO A 157 17.08 -10.46 3.42
C PRO A 157 17.57 -10.65 1.99
N SER A 158 17.10 -11.70 1.33
CA SER A 158 17.29 -11.89 -0.11
C SER A 158 16.37 -10.96 -0.93
N VAL A 159 15.20 -10.60 -0.37
CA VAL A 159 14.22 -9.74 -1.02
C VAL A 159 13.46 -8.86 -0.03
N ILE A 160 13.17 -7.63 -0.44
CA ILE A 160 12.23 -6.74 0.26
C ILE A 160 10.98 -6.57 -0.61
N LEU A 161 9.83 -7.00 -0.09
CA LEU A 161 8.52 -6.75 -0.67
C LEU A 161 7.89 -5.52 -0.01
N SER A 162 7.67 -4.48 -0.78
CA SER A 162 6.86 -3.34 -0.36
C SER A 162 5.41 -3.59 -0.73
N ILE A 163 4.52 -3.56 0.25
CA ILE A 163 3.08 -3.71 -0.01
C ILE A 163 2.33 -2.47 0.47
N GLY A 164 1.32 -2.08 -0.28
CA GLY A 164 0.50 -0.94 0.11
C GLY A 164 -0.49 -0.48 -0.94
N THR A 165 -1.20 0.55 -0.56
CA THR A 165 -2.16 1.24 -1.42
C THR A 165 -1.47 2.17 -2.40
N ALA A 166 -2.11 2.38 -3.55
CA ALA A 166 -1.65 3.31 -4.57
C ALA A 166 -2.83 3.93 -5.32
N GLY A 167 -2.61 5.11 -5.89
CA GLY A 167 -3.52 5.69 -6.86
C GLY A 167 -3.47 4.93 -8.19
N GLY A 168 -4.61 4.74 -8.81
CA GLY A 168 -4.69 4.27 -10.20
C GLY A 168 -4.01 5.25 -11.14
N ALA A 169 -3.24 4.76 -12.10
CA ALA A 169 -2.56 5.60 -13.07
C ALA A 169 -3.25 5.64 -14.44
N LYS A 170 -4.19 4.74 -14.66
CA LYS A 170 -4.90 4.58 -15.94
C LYS A 170 -6.40 4.65 -15.75
N PRO A 171 -7.15 5.19 -16.71
CA PRO A 171 -8.62 5.29 -16.64
C PRO A 171 -9.32 3.95 -16.41
N GLN A 172 -8.75 2.86 -16.92
CA GLN A 172 -9.29 1.50 -16.77
C GLN A 172 -8.91 0.82 -15.45
N ASP A 173 -8.19 1.48 -14.55
CA ASP A 173 -7.79 0.89 -13.28
C ASP A 173 -9.00 0.70 -12.36
N HIS A 174 -9.25 -0.55 -11.97
CA HIS A 174 -10.32 -0.92 -11.06
C HIS A 174 -9.86 -0.81 -9.61
N ILE A 175 -10.73 -0.36 -8.73
CA ILE A 175 -10.48 -0.41 -7.30
C ILE A 175 -10.31 -1.86 -6.85
N GLY A 176 -9.23 -2.13 -6.14
CA GLY A 176 -8.87 -3.48 -5.70
C GLY A 176 -7.98 -4.25 -6.69
N THR A 177 -7.69 -3.70 -7.87
CA THR A 177 -6.65 -4.25 -8.76
C THR A 177 -5.32 -4.33 -8.00
N VAL A 178 -4.66 -5.48 -8.11
CA VAL A 178 -3.32 -5.67 -7.55
C VAL A 178 -2.30 -5.62 -8.66
N ARG A 179 -1.24 -4.87 -8.41
CA ARG A 179 -0.09 -4.77 -9.30
C ARG A 179 1.16 -5.22 -8.59
N ALA A 180 1.85 -6.20 -9.17
CA ALA A 180 3.12 -6.69 -8.68
C ALA A 180 4.21 -6.35 -9.71
N VAL A 181 5.17 -5.51 -9.33
CA VAL A 181 6.23 -5.02 -10.21
C VAL A 181 7.58 -5.03 -9.50
N SER A 182 8.66 -5.04 -10.26
CA SER A 182 10.04 -4.95 -9.75
C SER A 182 10.80 -3.73 -10.29
N ALA A 183 10.05 -2.68 -10.66
CA ALA A 183 10.60 -1.41 -11.12
C ALA A 183 9.81 -0.23 -10.54
N GLY A 184 10.53 0.79 -10.06
CA GLY A 184 9.96 2.04 -9.57
C GLY A 184 10.73 3.25 -10.09
N THR A 185 10.01 4.25 -10.60
CA THR A 185 10.56 5.53 -11.08
C THR A 185 10.32 6.61 -10.03
N LEU A 186 11.36 7.32 -9.67
CA LEU A 186 11.28 8.45 -8.73
C LEU A 186 10.95 9.74 -9.48
N PHE A 187 9.82 10.35 -9.12
CA PHE A 187 9.42 11.65 -9.66
C PHE A 187 10.38 12.76 -9.23
N GLU A 188 10.88 13.52 -10.19
CA GLU A 188 11.69 14.71 -9.95
C GLU A 188 11.00 15.94 -10.51
N SER A 189 10.50 16.80 -9.62
CA SER A 189 9.80 18.02 -9.98
C SER A 189 10.70 18.96 -10.78
N GLY A 190 10.18 19.49 -11.90
CA GLY A 190 10.92 20.42 -12.75
C GLY A 190 11.93 19.78 -13.69
N GLN A 191 12.09 18.45 -13.63
CA GLN A 191 12.94 17.71 -14.56
C GLN A 191 12.10 17.03 -15.66
N PRO A 192 12.64 16.86 -16.88
CA PRO A 192 11.98 16.06 -17.92
C PRO A 192 11.78 14.62 -17.46
N GLN A 193 10.61 14.03 -17.73
CA GLN A 193 10.27 12.65 -17.35
C GLN A 193 11.33 11.63 -17.79
N SER A 194 11.95 11.83 -18.96
CA SER A 194 12.99 10.94 -19.49
C SER A 194 14.27 10.89 -18.64
N THR A 195 14.42 11.80 -17.69
CA THR A 195 15.59 11.86 -16.79
C THR A 195 15.30 11.37 -15.39
N TRP A 196 14.05 11.00 -15.09
CA TRP A 196 13.69 10.51 -13.76
C TRP A 196 14.36 9.17 -13.48
N PRO A 197 15.00 9.01 -12.29
CA PRO A 197 15.68 7.78 -11.94
C PRO A 197 14.72 6.60 -11.86
N GLU A 198 15.09 5.49 -12.48
CA GLU A 198 14.39 4.22 -12.38
C GLU A 198 15.26 3.18 -11.68
N TYR A 199 14.69 2.49 -10.72
CA TYR A 199 15.32 1.38 -10.00
C TYR A 199 14.56 0.10 -10.31
N LYS A 200 15.25 -0.90 -10.83
CA LYS A 200 14.67 -2.19 -11.23
C LYS A 200 15.62 -3.35 -10.98
N ASN A 201 15.06 -4.53 -10.85
CA ASN A 201 15.83 -5.77 -10.73
C ASN A 201 15.13 -6.91 -11.46
N GLY A 202 15.79 -8.08 -11.49
CA GLY A 202 15.28 -9.27 -12.17
C GLY A 202 14.51 -10.25 -11.27
N TRP A 203 14.22 -9.88 -10.01
CA TRP A 203 13.47 -10.76 -9.13
C TRP A 203 12.04 -10.93 -9.63
N LYS A 204 11.57 -12.16 -9.61
CA LYS A 204 10.21 -12.51 -10.05
C LYS A 204 9.44 -13.16 -8.93
N ALA A 205 8.16 -12.84 -8.88
CA ALA A 205 7.18 -13.52 -8.05
C ALA A 205 6.91 -14.94 -8.55
N ASN A 206 6.08 -15.65 -7.81
CA ASN A 206 5.50 -16.91 -8.24
C ASN A 206 4.38 -16.66 -9.26
N ASP A 207 4.75 -16.35 -10.49
CA ASP A 207 3.84 -15.95 -11.57
C ASP A 207 2.74 -16.99 -11.83
N ALA A 208 3.07 -18.27 -11.67
CA ALA A 208 2.13 -19.37 -11.88
C ALA A 208 0.96 -19.32 -10.88
N ILE A 209 1.21 -18.89 -9.65
CA ILE A 209 0.14 -18.71 -8.66
C ILE A 209 -0.64 -17.44 -8.96
N LEU A 210 0.04 -16.29 -9.07
CA LEU A 210 -0.60 -14.99 -9.25
C LEU A 210 -1.51 -14.94 -10.49
N GLY A 211 -1.09 -15.57 -11.58
CA GLY A 211 -1.88 -15.65 -12.82
C GLY A 211 -3.01 -16.67 -12.82
N SER A 212 -3.13 -17.51 -11.78
CA SER A 212 -4.10 -18.60 -11.77
C SER A 212 -5.53 -18.10 -11.51
N ALA A 213 -6.52 -18.87 -12.02
CA ALA A 213 -7.92 -18.62 -11.71
C ALA A 213 -8.24 -18.85 -10.23
N ASP A 214 -7.56 -19.76 -9.58
CA ASP A 214 -7.73 -20.07 -8.15
C ASP A 214 -7.22 -18.91 -7.29
N PHE A 215 -6.10 -18.29 -7.65
CA PHE A 215 -5.63 -17.12 -6.93
C PHE A 215 -6.62 -15.95 -7.00
N LYS A 216 -7.23 -15.71 -8.15
CA LYS A 216 -8.26 -14.66 -8.30
C LYS A 216 -9.45 -14.87 -7.37
N GLN A 217 -9.79 -16.11 -7.03
CA GLN A 217 -10.86 -16.42 -6.07
C GLN A 217 -10.49 -16.10 -4.61
N LEU A 218 -9.21 -15.90 -4.30
CA LEU A 218 -8.78 -15.44 -2.98
C LEU A 218 -8.97 -13.94 -2.78
N LEU A 219 -9.06 -13.18 -3.88
CA LEU A 219 -9.21 -11.75 -3.80
C LEU A 219 -10.64 -11.38 -3.36
N PHE A 220 -10.72 -10.30 -2.62
CA PHE A 220 -11.99 -9.80 -2.12
C PHE A 220 -12.42 -8.58 -2.93
N PRO A 221 -13.59 -8.60 -3.58
CA PRO A 221 -14.11 -7.44 -4.27
C PRO A 221 -14.43 -6.34 -3.25
N VAL A 222 -14.16 -5.11 -3.61
CA VAL A 222 -14.52 -3.98 -2.75
C VAL A 222 -16.04 -3.89 -2.63
N PRO A 223 -16.60 -4.00 -1.43
CA PRO A 223 -18.05 -4.07 -1.22
C PRO A 223 -18.68 -2.66 -1.25
N MET A 224 -18.49 -1.95 -2.34
CA MET A 224 -19.07 -0.64 -2.60
C MET A 224 -20.00 -0.71 -3.80
N THR A 225 -21.21 -0.20 -3.64
CA THR A 225 -22.20 -0.11 -4.71
C THR A 225 -22.23 1.30 -5.32
N ALA A 226 -22.92 1.45 -6.45
CA ALA A 226 -23.18 2.78 -7.02
C ALA A 226 -23.96 3.70 -6.06
N THR A 227 -24.82 3.14 -5.22
CA THR A 227 -25.54 3.87 -4.16
C THR A 227 -24.58 4.36 -3.08
N ASP A 228 -23.63 3.54 -2.66
CA ASP A 228 -22.62 3.92 -1.66
C ASP A 228 -21.71 5.02 -2.19
N LEU A 229 -21.32 4.94 -3.47
CA LEU A 229 -20.54 5.98 -4.13
C LEU A 229 -21.28 7.31 -4.22
N GLN A 230 -22.58 7.26 -4.51
CA GLN A 230 -23.44 8.45 -4.52
C GLN A 230 -23.57 9.05 -3.12
N ALA A 231 -23.71 8.23 -2.09
CA ALA A 231 -23.74 8.67 -0.70
C ALA A 231 -22.40 9.31 -0.29
N LEU A 232 -21.28 8.69 -0.62
CA LEU A 232 -19.93 9.23 -0.38
C LEU A 232 -19.74 10.60 -1.05
N SER A 233 -20.18 10.73 -2.32
CA SER A 233 -20.13 12.01 -3.05
C SER A 233 -21.00 13.07 -2.40
N SER A 234 -22.17 12.70 -1.89
CA SER A 234 -23.07 13.62 -1.19
C SER A 234 -22.48 14.13 0.13
N GLU A 235 -21.92 13.24 0.92
CA GLU A 235 -21.21 13.60 2.16
C GLU A 235 -19.99 14.48 1.89
N PHE A 236 -19.19 14.14 0.87
CA PHE A 236 -18.06 14.93 0.41
C PHE A 236 -18.48 16.36 0.08
N ASN A 237 -19.51 16.51 -0.75
CA ASN A 237 -20.04 17.81 -1.14
C ASN A 237 -20.56 18.63 0.06
N GLN A 238 -21.25 17.97 0.99
CA GLN A 238 -21.72 18.63 2.23
C GLN A 238 -20.55 19.13 3.06
N HIS A 239 -19.51 18.30 3.23
CA HIS A 239 -18.34 18.65 4.03
C HIS A 239 -17.53 19.82 3.45
N TYR A 240 -17.25 19.73 2.15
CA TYR A 240 -16.43 20.74 1.45
C TYR A 240 -17.26 21.89 0.87
N ARG A 241 -18.58 21.91 1.09
CA ARG A 241 -19.53 22.92 0.55
C ARG A 241 -19.41 23.06 -0.97
N SER A 242 -19.33 21.92 -1.65
CA SER A 242 -19.19 21.80 -3.10
C SER A 242 -20.42 21.12 -3.71
N HIS A 243 -20.47 21.03 -5.03
CA HIS A 243 -21.63 20.50 -5.77
C HIS A 243 -21.20 19.62 -6.95
N TYR A 244 -20.13 18.85 -6.77
CA TYR A 244 -19.63 17.95 -7.81
C TYR A 244 -20.53 16.71 -7.94
N THR A 245 -20.82 16.31 -9.17
CA THR A 245 -21.41 15.01 -9.44
C THR A 245 -20.36 13.91 -9.30
N VAL A 246 -20.78 12.65 -9.12
CA VAL A 246 -19.88 11.50 -9.13
C VAL A 246 -19.05 11.48 -10.41
N GLY A 247 -19.64 11.69 -11.59
CA GLY A 247 -18.93 11.70 -12.87
C GLY A 247 -17.96 12.88 -13.04
N GLN A 248 -18.06 13.94 -12.25
CA GLN A 248 -17.05 15.01 -12.20
C GLN A 248 -15.90 14.67 -11.28
N LEU A 249 -16.19 14.04 -10.12
CA LEU A 249 -15.18 13.61 -9.17
C LEU A 249 -14.38 12.44 -9.72
N ASP A 250 -15.04 11.55 -10.41
CA ASP A 250 -14.52 10.28 -10.91
C ASP A 250 -15.07 10.00 -12.31
N PRO A 251 -14.45 10.55 -13.36
CA PRO A 251 -14.99 10.51 -14.73
C PRO A 251 -15.02 9.11 -15.33
N ASP A 252 -14.12 8.22 -14.89
CA ASP A 252 -14.04 6.86 -15.40
C ASP A 252 -14.76 5.85 -14.49
N GLY A 253 -15.32 6.34 -13.38
CA GLY A 253 -15.98 5.54 -12.37
C GLY A 253 -15.00 4.69 -11.54
N LEU A 254 -15.49 4.17 -10.42
CA LEU A 254 -14.71 3.19 -9.61
C LEU A 254 -14.74 1.78 -10.21
N ASN A 255 -15.27 1.63 -11.43
CA ASN A 255 -15.53 0.33 -12.02
C ASN A 255 -16.27 -0.61 -11.03
N LEU A 256 -17.29 -0.06 -10.39
CA LEU A 256 -18.15 -0.79 -9.47
C LEU A 256 -19.06 -1.73 -10.26
N GLY A 257 -18.83 -2.96 -10.25
CA GLY A 257 -19.59 -3.96 -11.00
C GLY A 257 -18.71 -5.09 -11.45
N ASP A 258 -17.42 -4.93 -11.30
CA ASP A 258 -16.49 -6.01 -11.50
C ASP A 258 -16.60 -6.97 -10.29
N PRO A 259 -16.92 -8.25 -10.54
CA PRO A 259 -17.16 -9.19 -9.44
C PRO A 259 -15.90 -9.55 -8.65
N ALA A 260 -14.72 -9.28 -9.21
CA ALA A 260 -13.45 -9.55 -8.56
C ALA A 260 -12.34 -8.60 -9.05
N PRO A 261 -11.41 -8.20 -8.18
CA PRO A 261 -10.22 -7.45 -8.55
C PRO A 261 -9.40 -8.19 -9.61
N LEU A 262 -8.78 -7.44 -10.51
CA LEU A 262 -7.83 -7.97 -11.48
C LEU A 262 -6.42 -7.96 -10.89
N ILE A 263 -5.62 -8.95 -11.24
CA ILE A 263 -4.19 -8.98 -10.99
C ILE A 263 -3.46 -8.61 -12.27
N ASP A 264 -2.63 -7.61 -12.18
CA ASP A 264 -1.71 -7.24 -13.24
C ASP A 264 -0.29 -7.61 -12.75
N ASP A 265 0.11 -8.84 -13.03
CA ASP A 265 1.47 -9.29 -12.70
C ASP A 265 2.47 -8.76 -13.73
N GLN A 266 3.34 -7.88 -13.28
CA GLN A 266 4.38 -7.27 -14.08
C GLN A 266 5.76 -7.46 -13.46
N THR A 267 5.91 -8.41 -12.57
CA THR A 267 7.20 -8.76 -11.99
C THR A 267 8.20 -9.17 -13.06
N GLY A 268 9.37 -8.54 -13.07
CA GLY A 268 10.42 -8.77 -14.06
C GLY A 268 10.11 -8.28 -15.48
N GLY A 269 9.01 -7.56 -15.64
CA GLY A 269 8.57 -7.04 -16.95
C GLY A 269 8.78 -5.60 -17.17
N GLY A 270 9.16 -4.79 -17.69
CA GLY A 270 9.37 -3.40 -18.09
C GLY A 270 8.40 -2.33 -17.60
N ALA A 271 7.34 -2.68 -16.89
CA ALA A 271 6.43 -1.69 -16.34
C ALA A 271 6.91 -1.20 -14.98
N SER A 272 6.92 0.12 -14.80
CA SER A 272 7.36 0.79 -13.58
C SER A 272 6.16 1.44 -12.89
N LEU A 273 6.20 1.51 -11.55
CA LEU A 273 5.32 2.40 -10.81
C LEU A 273 6.00 3.76 -10.62
N LEU A 274 5.21 4.78 -10.27
CA LEU A 274 5.71 6.12 -10.01
C LEU A 274 5.70 6.43 -8.51
N THR A 275 6.86 6.75 -7.98
CA THR A 275 7.02 7.22 -6.60
C THR A 275 7.09 8.73 -6.56
N THR A 276 6.22 9.37 -5.75
CA THR A 276 6.18 10.82 -5.57
C THR A 276 6.32 11.20 -4.10
N SER A 277 6.90 12.36 -3.81
CA SER A 277 7.00 12.89 -2.44
C SER A 277 5.75 13.64 -1.98
N THR A 278 4.85 13.93 -2.89
CA THR A 278 3.58 14.60 -2.65
C THR A 278 2.45 13.77 -3.23
N PHE A 279 1.26 13.94 -2.68
CA PHE A 279 0.10 13.27 -3.24
C PHE A 279 -0.20 13.80 -4.65
N VAL A 280 0.28 13.08 -5.63
CA VAL A 280 -0.13 13.24 -7.01
C VAL A 280 -1.03 12.05 -7.32
N VAL A 281 -2.30 12.31 -7.44
CA VAL A 281 -3.24 11.33 -7.95
C VAL A 281 -3.01 11.13 -9.43
N GLY A 282 -3.15 9.92 -9.91
CA GLY A 282 -3.23 9.66 -11.34
C GLY A 282 -4.32 10.55 -11.92
N THR A 283 -3.98 11.39 -12.88
CA THR A 283 -4.93 12.33 -13.46
C THR A 283 -5.30 11.92 -14.86
N THR A 284 -6.46 12.39 -15.34
CA THR A 284 -6.89 12.22 -16.72
C THR A 284 -6.02 13.00 -17.74
N ALA A 285 -5.01 13.74 -17.25
CA ALA A 285 -4.07 14.46 -18.09
C ALA A 285 -2.63 14.09 -17.76
N GLY A 286 -1.77 14.13 -18.78
CA GLY A 286 -0.33 14.00 -18.63
C GLY A 286 0.22 12.58 -18.74
N THR A 287 1.43 12.40 -18.24
CA THR A 287 2.27 11.22 -18.47
C THR A 287 2.12 10.13 -17.41
N TYR A 288 1.27 10.36 -16.41
CA TYR A 288 1.08 9.42 -15.30
C TYR A 288 0.54 8.06 -15.76
N GLN A 289 -0.23 8.05 -16.85
CA GLN A 289 -0.78 6.82 -17.47
C GLN A 289 0.30 5.89 -18.06
N ASN A 290 1.54 6.33 -18.14
CA ASN A 290 2.66 5.48 -18.55
C ASN A 290 3.13 4.54 -17.43
N TYR A 291 2.68 4.75 -16.21
CA TYR A 291 3.03 3.94 -15.04
C TYR A 291 1.92 2.96 -14.70
N THR A 292 2.24 1.96 -13.88
CA THR A 292 1.25 0.98 -13.41
C THR A 292 0.40 1.52 -12.29
N SER A 293 0.98 2.33 -11.42
CA SER A 293 0.33 2.98 -10.28
C SER A 293 1.21 4.11 -9.74
N ILE A 294 0.65 4.96 -8.88
CA ILE A 294 1.35 6.08 -8.25
C ILE A 294 1.31 5.90 -6.73
N GLU A 295 2.48 6.01 -6.09
CA GLU A 295 2.63 5.79 -4.66
C GLU A 295 3.77 6.67 -4.07
N MET A 296 4.16 6.45 -2.79
CA MET A 296 5.02 7.39 -2.08
C MET A 296 6.18 6.71 -1.32
N ALA A 297 6.76 5.59 -1.80
CA ALA A 297 7.88 4.94 -1.09
C ALA A 297 8.81 4.10 -1.97
N ASP A 298 8.31 3.43 -3.00
CA ASP A 298 8.91 2.26 -3.61
C ASP A 298 10.22 2.53 -4.35
N ALA A 299 10.31 3.60 -5.13
CA ALA A 299 11.56 3.90 -5.83
C ALA A 299 12.72 4.18 -4.86
N VAL A 300 12.44 4.76 -3.68
CA VAL A 300 13.46 4.94 -2.63
C VAL A 300 13.90 3.61 -2.02
N ILE A 301 12.97 2.67 -1.87
CA ILE A 301 13.31 1.30 -1.47
C ILE A 301 14.17 0.64 -2.55
N GLY A 302 13.75 0.72 -3.81
CA GLY A 302 14.50 0.21 -4.95
C GLY A 302 15.92 0.78 -5.03
N GLN A 303 16.09 2.08 -4.78
CA GLN A 303 17.39 2.75 -4.71
C GLN A 303 18.29 2.15 -3.63
N ALA A 304 17.77 1.99 -2.41
CA ALA A 304 18.54 1.44 -1.30
C ALA A 304 18.89 -0.04 -1.51
N CYS A 305 17.97 -0.83 -2.06
CA CYS A 305 18.17 -2.23 -2.40
C CYS A 305 19.21 -2.42 -3.50
N ALA A 306 19.13 -1.63 -4.57
CA ALA A 306 20.09 -1.65 -5.68
C ALA A 306 21.51 -1.35 -5.20
N ALA A 307 21.67 -0.37 -4.30
CA ALA A 307 22.96 -0.02 -3.71
C ALA A 307 23.57 -1.13 -2.83
N SER A 308 22.76 -2.09 -2.39
CA SER A 308 23.17 -3.20 -1.52
C SER A 308 23.06 -4.57 -2.18
N ASN A 309 22.76 -4.62 -3.48
CA ASN A 309 22.51 -5.84 -4.24
C ASN A 309 21.44 -6.75 -3.60
N THR A 310 20.43 -6.15 -2.97
CA THR A 310 19.27 -6.84 -2.40
C THR A 310 18.13 -6.78 -3.43
N ALA A 311 17.44 -7.89 -3.67
CA ALA A 311 16.28 -7.89 -4.55
C ALA A 311 15.10 -7.14 -3.90
N PHE A 312 14.20 -6.64 -4.76
CA PHE A 312 12.97 -5.99 -4.31
C PHE A 312 11.81 -6.26 -5.28
N ALA A 313 10.61 -6.20 -4.76
CA ALA A 313 9.39 -6.11 -5.57
C ALA A 313 8.35 -5.27 -4.82
N PHE A 314 7.42 -4.73 -5.58
CA PHE A 314 6.39 -3.83 -5.10
C PHE A 314 5.02 -4.39 -5.41
N VAL A 315 4.18 -4.53 -4.39
CA VAL A 315 2.80 -4.97 -4.53
C VAL A 315 1.92 -3.80 -4.16
N ARG A 316 1.26 -3.24 -5.16
CA ARG A 316 0.35 -2.11 -4.97
C ARG A 316 -1.07 -2.49 -5.33
N ASN A 317 -1.98 -2.21 -4.41
CA ASN A 317 -3.40 -2.34 -4.64
C ASN A 317 -3.99 -0.96 -4.91
N VAL A 318 -4.72 -0.83 -6.00
CA VAL A 318 -5.40 0.42 -6.36
C VAL A 318 -6.49 0.69 -5.33
N SER A 319 -6.32 1.75 -4.55
CA SER A 319 -7.22 2.15 -3.46
C SER A 319 -8.03 3.39 -3.77
N ASP A 320 -7.60 4.15 -4.74
CA ASP A 320 -8.22 5.38 -5.21
C ASP A 320 -8.09 5.48 -6.74
N PRO A 321 -9.11 6.03 -7.43
CA PRO A 321 -9.17 6.03 -8.88
C PRO A 321 -8.29 7.12 -9.50
N VAL A 322 -8.19 7.10 -10.82
CA VAL A 322 -7.67 8.22 -11.60
C VAL A 322 -8.57 9.44 -11.42
N GLN A 323 -7.97 10.58 -11.08
CA GLN A 323 -8.67 11.80 -10.75
C GLN A 323 -8.91 12.69 -11.98
N ASN A 324 -10.01 13.44 -11.94
CA ASN A 324 -10.32 14.39 -13.00
C ASN A 324 -9.39 15.61 -12.95
N ALA A 325 -8.47 15.71 -13.92
CA ALA A 325 -7.51 16.81 -14.03
C ALA A 325 -8.15 18.20 -14.23
N ALA A 326 -9.43 18.28 -14.59
CA ALA A 326 -10.16 19.54 -14.68
C ALA A 326 -10.54 20.12 -13.31
N LEU A 327 -10.46 19.31 -12.24
CA LEU A 327 -10.75 19.75 -10.88
C LEU A 327 -9.51 20.36 -10.21
N PRO A 328 -9.71 21.29 -9.26
CA PRO A 328 -8.60 21.77 -8.43
C PRO A 328 -7.84 20.62 -7.76
N PRO A 329 -6.48 20.68 -7.66
CA PRO A 329 -5.70 19.62 -7.05
C PRO A 329 -6.12 19.23 -5.63
N THR A 330 -6.60 20.21 -4.84
CA THR A 330 -7.12 19.97 -3.48
C THR A 330 -8.39 19.13 -3.50
N VAL A 331 -9.27 19.32 -4.49
CA VAL A 331 -10.50 18.53 -4.67
C VAL A 331 -10.13 17.11 -5.07
N GLN A 332 -9.21 16.96 -6.01
CA GLN A 332 -8.72 15.66 -6.43
C GLN A 332 -8.15 14.87 -5.25
N GLY A 333 -7.23 15.47 -4.48
CA GLY A 333 -6.62 14.84 -3.32
C GLY A 333 -7.62 14.49 -2.22
N ASN A 334 -8.58 15.38 -1.94
CA ASN A 334 -9.61 15.12 -0.95
C ASN A 334 -10.55 13.99 -1.37
N TRP A 335 -10.90 13.92 -2.66
CA TRP A 335 -11.73 12.84 -3.17
C TRP A 335 -11.00 11.49 -3.16
N GLY A 336 -9.75 11.44 -3.61
CA GLY A 336 -8.92 10.24 -3.49
C GLY A 336 -8.80 9.76 -2.05
N GLY A 337 -8.62 10.68 -1.10
CA GLY A 337 -8.62 10.36 0.33
C GLY A 337 -9.94 9.79 0.84
N ALA A 338 -11.08 10.31 0.37
CA ALA A 338 -12.42 9.82 0.72
C ALA A 338 -12.65 8.39 0.19
N VAL A 339 -12.29 8.15 -1.06
CA VAL A 339 -12.36 6.80 -1.66
C VAL A 339 -11.42 5.82 -0.95
N TYR A 340 -10.20 6.26 -0.63
CA TYR A 340 -9.28 5.44 0.16
C TYR A 340 -9.85 5.06 1.54
N ASP A 341 -10.46 6.01 2.25
CA ASP A 341 -11.06 5.72 3.56
C ASP A 341 -12.20 4.68 3.46
N ALA A 342 -12.89 4.66 2.33
CA ALA A 342 -13.96 3.70 2.05
C ALA A 342 -13.44 2.32 1.62
N CYS A 343 -12.44 2.29 0.75
CA CYS A 343 -12.02 1.09 0.02
C CYS A 343 -10.70 0.48 0.52
N GLY A 344 -9.82 1.30 1.11
CA GLY A 344 -8.43 0.92 1.39
C GLY A 344 -8.25 -0.32 2.26
N PHE A 345 -9.19 -0.62 3.16
CA PHE A 345 -9.15 -1.84 3.97
C PHE A 345 -9.28 -3.11 3.12
N TYR A 346 -10.21 -3.12 2.18
CA TYR A 346 -10.48 -4.26 1.29
C TYR A 346 -9.39 -4.40 0.22
N THR A 347 -8.97 -3.28 -0.37
CA THR A 347 -7.91 -3.31 -1.37
C THR A 347 -6.59 -3.75 -0.76
N SER A 348 -6.28 -3.34 0.47
CA SER A 348 -5.08 -3.77 1.20
C SER A 348 -5.07 -5.28 1.48
N TYR A 349 -6.22 -5.89 1.71
CA TYR A 349 -6.32 -7.34 1.82
C TYR A 349 -5.82 -8.03 0.55
N ASN A 350 -6.25 -7.56 -0.63
CA ASN A 350 -5.83 -8.11 -1.91
C ASN A 350 -4.30 -8.00 -2.09
N GLY A 351 -3.72 -6.86 -1.75
CA GLY A 351 -2.27 -6.66 -1.77
C GLY A 351 -1.53 -7.61 -0.82
N ALA A 352 -2.04 -7.80 0.39
CA ALA A 352 -1.43 -8.71 1.36
C ALA A 352 -1.51 -10.19 0.93
N VAL A 353 -2.63 -10.61 0.33
CA VAL A 353 -2.80 -11.97 -0.23
C VAL A 353 -1.83 -12.19 -1.39
N ALA A 354 -1.66 -11.19 -2.27
CA ALA A 354 -0.69 -11.28 -3.35
C ALA A 354 0.75 -11.39 -2.83
N ALA A 355 1.13 -10.57 -1.85
CA ALA A 355 2.46 -10.64 -1.24
C ALA A 355 2.73 -12.01 -0.58
N TRP A 356 1.72 -12.57 0.11
CA TRP A 356 1.83 -13.92 0.63
C TRP A 356 2.06 -14.94 -0.50
N ALA A 357 1.28 -14.89 -1.56
CA ALA A 357 1.38 -15.82 -2.68
C ALA A 357 2.73 -15.74 -3.41
N MET A 358 3.36 -14.56 -3.42
CA MET A 358 4.69 -14.35 -3.99
C MET A 358 5.79 -15.05 -3.19
N LEU A 359 5.59 -15.25 -1.89
CA LEU A 359 6.57 -15.85 -0.97
C LEU A 359 6.28 -17.33 -0.66
N ALA A 360 5.09 -17.84 -0.98
CA ALA A 360 4.60 -19.17 -0.56
C ALA A 360 5.14 -20.36 -1.37
#